data_83a442e8a584a5450af83a9b11479d32
#
_entry.id   83a442e8a584a5450af83a9b11479d32
#
_cell.length_a   1.000
_cell.length_b   1.000
_cell.length_c   1.000
_cell.angle_alpha   90.00
_cell.angle_beta   90.00
_cell.angle_gamma   90.00
#
_symmetry.space_group_name_H-M   'P 1'
#
loop_
_entity.id
_entity.type
_entity.pdbx_description
1 polymer ?
#
loop_
_entity_poly.entity_id
_entity_poly.type
_entity_poly.pdbx_seq_one_letter_code
_entity_poly.pdbx_strand_id
1 'polypeptide(L)'
;AAKGSNICIGAENMYFEESGAYTGEISPAMLTDAGVKYVVLGHSERREYFAETDETVNKKVLKAFEHGITPIICCGETLTQRKQGIYLDWIRMQIKIAFQNVTAEQAATAVIAYEPIWAIGTGETATSDQAEEVCGAIRACIREVYDEATAESIRIQYGGSVNAGNAAELFAKADIDGGLVGGASLKADFGKIVNYNK
;
A
#
# COMPACT_ATOMS: atom_id res chain seq x y z
N ALA A 1 4.92 -13.65 18.93
CA ALA A 1 5.88 -14.13 17.93
C ALA A 1 6.87 -13.04 17.54
N ALA A 2 6.44 -11.78 17.34
CA ALA A 2 7.31 -10.67 16.89
C ALA A 2 8.23 -10.10 18.00
N LYS A 3 7.96 -10.39 19.26
CA LYS A 3 8.74 -9.81 20.39
C LYS A 3 10.22 -10.20 20.31
N GLY A 4 11.10 -9.19 20.31
CA GLY A 4 12.56 -9.37 20.21
C GLY A 4 13.08 -9.53 18.78
N SER A 5 12.23 -9.33 17.77
CA SER A 5 12.61 -9.31 16.35
C SER A 5 12.45 -7.89 15.76
N ASN A 6 12.86 -7.71 14.51
CA ASN A 6 12.63 -6.49 13.73
C ASN A 6 11.27 -6.48 13.00
N ILE A 7 10.39 -7.46 13.30
CA ILE A 7 9.05 -7.54 12.70
C ILE A 7 8.13 -6.55 13.40
N CYS A 8 7.51 -5.67 12.64
CA CYS A 8 6.48 -4.76 13.11
C CYS A 8 5.08 -5.36 12.91
N ILE A 9 4.17 -5.04 13.82
CA ILE A 9 2.77 -5.42 13.70
C ILE A 9 2.04 -4.32 12.94
N GLY A 10 1.28 -4.70 11.91
CA GLY A 10 0.40 -3.86 11.15
C GLY A 10 -1.06 -4.20 11.38
N ALA A 11 -1.95 -3.22 11.27
CA ALA A 11 -3.39 -3.40 11.19
C ALA A 11 -3.84 -3.41 9.72
N GLU A 12 -4.90 -4.15 9.42
CA GLU A 12 -5.46 -4.27 8.07
C GLU A 12 -6.44 -3.14 7.72
N ASN A 13 -6.79 -2.29 8.69
CA ASN A 13 -7.62 -1.10 8.56
C ASN A 13 -7.64 -0.33 9.88
N MET A 14 -8.11 0.93 9.83
CA MET A 14 -8.55 1.71 10.99
C MET A 14 -9.62 2.70 10.57
N TYR A 15 -10.36 3.24 11.54
CA TYR A 15 -11.28 4.35 11.31
C TYR A 15 -10.57 5.69 11.52
N PHE A 16 -11.18 6.77 11.03
CA PHE A 16 -10.60 8.12 11.11
C PHE A 16 -11.16 8.98 12.24
N GLU A 17 -12.13 8.47 13.02
CA GLU A 17 -12.66 9.17 14.18
C GLU A 17 -12.00 8.70 15.47
N GLU A 18 -11.77 9.63 16.37
CA GLU A 18 -11.12 9.37 17.67
C GLU A 18 -12.01 8.58 18.63
N SER A 19 -13.32 8.91 18.62
CA SER A 19 -14.31 8.31 19.49
C SER A 19 -15.71 8.52 18.91
N GLY A 20 -16.68 7.75 19.40
CA GLY A 20 -18.07 7.88 18.98
C GLY A 20 -18.75 6.52 18.80
N ALA A 21 -20.01 6.56 18.39
CA ALA A 21 -20.83 5.38 18.14
C ALA A 21 -20.62 4.85 16.71
N TYR A 22 -19.47 4.26 16.48
CA TYR A 22 -19.06 3.66 15.19
C TYR A 22 -18.91 2.15 15.36
N THR A 23 -20.01 1.45 15.54
CA THR A 23 -20.05 0.03 15.86
C THR A 23 -19.25 -0.79 14.83
N GLY A 24 -18.25 -1.54 15.32
CA GLY A 24 -17.38 -2.39 14.50
C GLY A 24 -16.07 -1.72 14.06
N GLU A 25 -15.91 -0.41 14.23
CA GLU A 25 -14.69 0.31 13.85
C GLU A 25 -13.63 0.28 14.96
N ILE A 26 -12.37 0.35 14.55
CA ILE A 26 -11.21 0.43 15.44
C ILE A 26 -10.59 1.81 15.29
N SER A 27 -10.46 2.54 16.41
CA SER A 27 -9.86 3.87 16.42
C SER A 27 -8.32 3.82 16.35
N PRO A 28 -7.66 4.92 15.91
CA PRO A 28 -6.21 5.01 15.94
C PRO A 28 -5.62 4.79 17.34
N ALA A 29 -6.26 5.34 18.38
CA ALA A 29 -5.84 5.17 19.78
C ALA A 29 -5.84 3.69 20.23
N MET A 30 -6.83 2.90 19.81
CA MET A 30 -6.86 1.46 20.09
C MET A 30 -5.68 0.72 19.45
N LEU A 31 -5.27 1.13 18.23
CA LEU A 31 -4.12 0.53 17.53
C LEU A 31 -2.79 0.90 18.20
N THR A 32 -2.63 2.15 18.62
CA THR A 32 -1.41 2.57 19.34
C THR A 32 -1.28 1.89 20.70
N ASP A 33 -2.38 1.72 21.44
CA ASP A 33 -2.40 0.97 22.71
C ASP A 33 -2.00 -0.50 22.50
N ALA A 34 -2.44 -1.11 21.39
CA ALA A 34 -2.03 -2.46 21.00
C ALA A 34 -0.59 -2.58 20.47
N GLY A 35 0.14 -1.46 20.34
CA GLY A 35 1.52 -1.43 19.86
C GLY A 35 1.66 -1.57 18.34
N VAL A 36 0.60 -1.34 17.59
CA VAL A 36 0.60 -1.36 16.13
C VAL A 36 1.46 -0.23 15.57
N LYS A 37 2.26 -0.51 14.53
CA LYS A 37 3.18 0.44 13.89
C LYS A 37 2.80 0.80 12.47
N TYR A 38 2.09 -0.06 11.78
CA TYR A 38 1.67 0.12 10.40
C TYR A 38 0.17 -0.10 10.27
N VAL A 39 -0.46 0.52 9.28
CA VAL A 39 -1.86 0.26 8.95
C VAL A 39 -2.05 0.26 7.44
N VAL A 40 -2.70 -0.79 6.92
CA VAL A 40 -3.10 -0.88 5.51
C VAL A 40 -4.38 -0.06 5.34
N LEU A 41 -4.39 0.85 4.37
CA LEU A 41 -5.50 1.76 4.10
C LEU A 41 -5.86 1.74 2.62
N GLY A 42 -7.15 1.66 2.31
CA GLY A 42 -7.62 1.70 0.93
C GLY A 42 -7.37 0.42 0.14
N HIS A 43 -7.18 -0.74 0.79
CA HIS A 43 -7.05 -2.03 0.12
C HIS A 43 -8.22 -2.26 -0.85
N SER A 44 -7.95 -2.88 -2.00
CA SER A 44 -8.94 -3.10 -3.05
C SER A 44 -10.23 -3.76 -2.55
N GLU A 45 -10.14 -4.75 -1.67
CA GLU A 45 -11.31 -5.39 -1.06
C GLU A 45 -12.15 -4.41 -0.23
N ARG A 46 -11.51 -3.46 0.47
CA ARG A 46 -12.25 -2.46 1.24
C ARG A 46 -12.97 -1.46 0.35
N ARG A 47 -12.37 -1.11 -0.77
CA ARG A 47 -13.00 -0.27 -1.79
C ARG A 47 -14.20 -0.98 -2.43
N GLU A 48 -14.05 -2.27 -2.74
CA GLU A 48 -15.09 -3.07 -3.39
C GLU A 48 -16.24 -3.45 -2.46
N TYR A 49 -15.92 -3.98 -1.27
CA TYR A 49 -16.93 -4.58 -0.38
C TYR A 49 -17.42 -3.65 0.72
N PHE A 50 -16.66 -2.61 1.07
CA PHE A 50 -16.96 -1.74 2.21
C PHE A 50 -17.08 -0.26 1.81
N ALA A 51 -17.21 0.03 0.51
CA ALA A 51 -17.41 1.38 -0.04
C ALA A 51 -16.35 2.40 0.42
N GLU A 52 -15.10 1.98 0.64
CA GLU A 52 -14.02 2.87 0.97
C GLU A 52 -13.65 3.72 -0.25
N THR A 53 -13.60 5.05 -0.09
CA THR A 53 -13.30 6.01 -1.16
C THR A 53 -11.91 6.63 -0.97
N ASP A 54 -11.41 7.33 -1.99
CA ASP A 54 -10.11 8.01 -1.90
C ASP A 54 -10.13 9.08 -0.80
N GLU A 55 -11.26 9.78 -0.61
CA GLU A 55 -11.43 10.77 0.46
C GLU A 55 -11.42 10.14 1.86
N THR A 56 -12.05 8.98 2.03
CA THR A 56 -12.01 8.27 3.32
C THR A 56 -10.61 7.71 3.59
N VAL A 57 -9.91 7.26 2.57
CA VAL A 57 -8.50 6.85 2.67
C VAL A 57 -7.63 8.03 3.11
N ASN A 58 -7.77 9.21 2.49
CA ASN A 58 -7.04 10.41 2.90
C ASN A 58 -7.27 10.76 4.37
N LYS A 59 -8.54 10.77 4.84
CA LYS A 59 -8.84 11.02 6.26
C LYS A 59 -8.11 10.03 7.17
N LYS A 60 -8.07 8.75 6.82
CA LYS A 60 -7.35 7.72 7.57
C LYS A 60 -5.84 7.93 7.53
N VAL A 61 -5.28 8.32 6.39
CA VAL A 61 -3.84 8.62 6.24
C VAL A 61 -3.43 9.76 7.19
N LEU A 62 -4.19 10.86 7.23
CA LEU A 62 -3.93 11.97 8.12
C LEU A 62 -3.99 11.53 9.59
N LYS A 63 -5.00 10.73 9.95
CA LYS A 63 -5.14 10.19 11.31
C LYS A 63 -4.03 9.21 11.69
N ALA A 64 -3.57 8.39 10.75
CA ALA A 64 -2.43 7.49 11.00
C ALA A 64 -1.19 8.30 11.39
N PHE A 65 -0.87 9.35 10.66
CA PHE A 65 0.26 10.23 10.97
C PHE A 65 0.09 10.97 12.30
N GLU A 66 -1.11 11.49 12.61
CA GLU A 66 -1.40 12.12 13.90
C GLU A 66 -1.09 11.20 15.09
N HIS A 67 -1.29 9.89 14.93
CA HIS A 67 -1.07 8.88 15.96
C HIS A 67 0.28 8.16 15.85
N GLY A 68 1.19 8.61 14.97
CA GLY A 68 2.50 7.99 14.78
C GLY A 68 2.44 6.55 14.22
N ILE A 69 1.37 6.22 13.48
CA ILE A 69 1.21 4.96 12.76
C ILE A 69 1.60 5.21 11.31
N THR A 70 2.48 4.39 10.76
CA THR A 70 2.88 4.49 9.36
C THR A 70 1.79 3.91 8.44
N PRO A 71 1.19 4.70 7.54
CA PRO A 71 0.20 4.18 6.60
C PRO A 71 0.87 3.40 5.46
N ILE A 72 0.26 2.27 5.08
CA ILE A 72 0.50 1.54 3.83
C ILE A 72 -0.73 1.84 2.95
N ILE A 73 -0.57 2.71 1.97
CA ILE A 73 -1.65 3.28 1.18
C ILE A 73 -1.81 2.48 -0.10
N CYS A 74 -2.94 1.78 -0.24
CA CYS A 74 -3.24 0.97 -1.40
C CYS A 74 -3.89 1.79 -2.53
N CYS A 75 -3.40 1.60 -3.73
CA CYS A 75 -3.96 2.15 -4.97
C CYS A 75 -3.91 1.09 -6.08
N GLY A 76 -4.77 1.22 -7.06
CA GLY A 76 -4.78 0.28 -8.16
C GLY A 76 -5.93 0.50 -9.13
N GLU A 77 -5.80 -0.12 -10.30
CA GLU A 77 -6.76 -0.01 -11.38
C GLU A 77 -7.46 -1.35 -11.65
N THR A 78 -8.68 -1.24 -12.16
CA THR A 78 -9.45 -2.36 -12.69
C THR A 78 -9.01 -2.72 -14.12
N LEU A 79 -9.38 -3.91 -14.58
CA LEU A 79 -9.14 -4.33 -15.97
C LEU A 79 -9.77 -3.37 -16.98
N THR A 80 -10.93 -2.82 -16.67
CA THR A 80 -11.61 -1.85 -17.53
C THR A 80 -10.76 -0.59 -17.71
N GLN A 81 -10.28 0.01 -16.63
CA GLN A 81 -9.41 1.19 -16.68
C GLN A 81 -8.11 0.92 -17.43
N ARG A 82 -7.52 -0.26 -17.24
CA ARG A 82 -6.32 -0.67 -17.96
C ARG A 82 -6.57 -0.80 -19.46
N LYS A 83 -7.65 -1.47 -19.88
CA LYS A 83 -8.03 -1.62 -21.30
C LYS A 83 -8.39 -0.30 -21.98
N GLN A 84 -8.92 0.66 -21.24
CA GLN A 84 -9.23 2.01 -21.72
C GLN A 84 -7.99 2.90 -21.81
N GLY A 85 -6.84 2.48 -21.28
CA GLY A 85 -5.60 3.26 -21.30
C GLY A 85 -5.57 4.42 -20.32
N ILE A 86 -6.50 4.47 -19.35
CA ILE A 86 -6.61 5.56 -18.35
C ILE A 86 -6.03 5.17 -16.97
N TYR A 87 -5.40 4.00 -16.85
CA TYR A 87 -4.95 3.44 -15.58
C TYR A 87 -3.91 4.31 -14.86
N LEU A 88 -2.97 4.93 -15.58
CA LEU A 88 -2.00 5.82 -14.97
C LEU A 88 -2.66 7.09 -14.42
N ASP A 89 -3.61 7.69 -15.15
CA ASP A 89 -4.36 8.85 -14.68
C ASP A 89 -5.20 8.52 -13.45
N TRP A 90 -5.82 7.34 -13.46
CA TRP A 90 -6.60 6.83 -12.33
C TRP A 90 -5.73 6.68 -11.07
N ILE A 91 -4.59 6.02 -11.17
CA ILE A 91 -3.67 5.82 -10.05
C ILE A 91 -3.10 7.16 -9.56
N ARG A 92 -2.72 8.06 -10.48
CA ARG A 92 -2.26 9.41 -10.13
C ARG A 92 -3.33 10.19 -9.37
N MET A 93 -4.61 10.07 -9.75
CA MET A 93 -5.72 10.68 -9.02
C MET A 93 -5.82 10.11 -7.60
N GLN A 94 -5.79 8.78 -7.44
CA GLN A 94 -5.82 8.13 -6.13
C GLN A 94 -4.67 8.62 -5.23
N ILE A 95 -3.45 8.66 -5.75
CA ILE A 95 -2.27 9.16 -5.01
C ILE A 95 -2.46 10.63 -4.60
N LYS A 96 -2.85 11.50 -5.53
CA LYS A 96 -3.04 12.93 -5.23
C LYS A 96 -4.10 13.17 -4.16
N ILE A 97 -5.19 12.41 -4.17
CA ILE A 97 -6.24 12.52 -3.14
C ILE A 97 -5.73 11.97 -1.80
N ALA A 98 -5.11 10.79 -1.80
CA ALA A 98 -4.62 10.14 -0.57
C ALA A 98 -3.59 11.01 0.17
N PHE A 99 -2.79 11.80 -0.55
CA PHE A 99 -1.74 12.66 0.01
C PHE A 99 -2.17 14.14 0.19
N GLN A 100 -3.46 14.48 0.04
CA GLN A 100 -3.93 15.84 0.34
C GLN A 100 -3.66 16.20 1.80
N ASN A 101 -3.06 17.37 2.04
CA ASN A 101 -2.70 17.91 3.36
C ASN A 101 -1.67 17.04 4.13
N VAL A 102 -1.01 16.09 3.49
CA VAL A 102 0.14 15.35 4.04
C VAL A 102 1.41 16.17 3.77
N THR A 103 2.26 16.36 4.78
CA THR A 103 3.54 17.09 4.58
C THR A 103 4.57 16.21 3.87
N ALA A 104 5.61 16.81 3.29
CA ALA A 104 6.69 16.08 2.64
C ALA A 104 7.41 15.12 3.62
N GLU A 105 7.62 15.55 4.87
CA GLU A 105 8.25 14.73 5.92
C GLU A 105 7.38 13.51 6.27
N GLN A 106 6.08 13.69 6.34
CA GLN A 106 5.14 12.57 6.54
C GLN A 106 5.14 11.62 5.35
N ALA A 107 5.01 12.17 4.13
CA ALA A 107 4.99 11.40 2.89
C ALA A 107 6.26 10.54 2.74
N ALA A 108 7.43 11.07 3.07
CA ALA A 108 8.71 10.35 3.03
C ALA A 108 8.74 9.09 3.91
N THR A 109 7.88 9.00 4.93
CA THR A 109 7.79 7.84 5.82
C THR A 109 6.68 6.86 5.46
N ALA A 110 5.77 7.25 4.57
CA ALA A 110 4.67 6.40 4.12
C ALA A 110 5.16 5.22 3.27
N VAL A 111 4.26 4.26 3.11
CA VAL A 111 4.41 3.18 2.12
C VAL A 111 3.23 3.24 1.17
N ILE A 112 3.47 3.07 -0.12
CA ILE A 112 2.42 2.91 -1.13
C ILE A 112 2.42 1.46 -1.59
N ALA A 113 1.24 0.84 -1.67
CA ALA A 113 1.07 -0.50 -2.21
C ALA A 113 0.26 -0.44 -3.51
N TYR A 114 0.91 -0.76 -4.62
CA TYR A 114 0.24 -0.86 -5.92
C TYR A 114 -0.42 -2.22 -6.09
N GLU A 115 -1.73 -2.22 -6.24
CA GLU A 115 -2.55 -3.40 -6.46
C GLU A 115 -3.11 -3.41 -7.89
N PRO A 116 -2.56 -4.20 -8.84
CA PRO A 116 -3.23 -4.44 -10.12
C PRO A 116 -4.49 -5.30 -9.85
N ILE A 117 -5.65 -4.66 -9.61
CA ILE A 117 -6.89 -5.33 -9.15
C ILE A 117 -7.28 -6.45 -10.12
N TRP A 118 -7.04 -6.26 -11.42
CA TRP A 118 -7.29 -7.25 -12.47
C TRP A 118 -6.42 -8.51 -12.37
N ALA A 119 -5.33 -8.47 -11.61
CA ALA A 119 -4.40 -9.59 -11.41
C ALA A 119 -4.47 -10.17 -9.98
N ILE A 120 -5.45 -9.76 -9.15
CA ILE A 120 -5.62 -10.27 -7.79
C ILE A 120 -6.69 -11.36 -7.80
N GLY A 121 -6.30 -12.62 -7.49
CA GLY A 121 -7.24 -13.74 -7.37
C GLY A 121 -7.90 -14.20 -8.69
N THR A 122 -7.50 -13.66 -9.83
CA THR A 122 -8.12 -13.94 -11.14
C THR A 122 -7.41 -15.04 -11.93
N GLY A 123 -6.20 -15.42 -11.50
CA GLY A 123 -5.29 -16.29 -12.26
C GLY A 123 -4.43 -15.52 -13.28
N GLU A 124 -4.74 -14.27 -13.57
CA GLU A 124 -3.87 -13.36 -14.31
C GLU A 124 -2.75 -12.86 -13.42
N THR A 125 -1.59 -12.58 -13.99
CA THR A 125 -0.44 -12.01 -13.27
C THR A 125 0.13 -10.87 -14.09
N ALA A 126 0.32 -9.72 -13.47
CA ALA A 126 1.05 -8.64 -14.11
C ALA A 126 2.51 -9.07 -14.33
N THR A 127 3.09 -8.74 -15.47
CA THR A 127 4.52 -8.92 -15.68
C THR A 127 5.31 -7.96 -14.77
N SER A 128 6.58 -8.28 -14.51
CA SER A 128 7.44 -7.40 -13.73
C SER A 128 7.59 -6.02 -14.37
N ASP A 129 7.60 -5.95 -15.71
CA ASP A 129 7.65 -4.68 -16.45
C ASP A 129 6.37 -3.87 -16.33
N GLN A 130 5.20 -4.52 -16.31
CA GLN A 130 3.93 -3.85 -16.06
C GLN A 130 3.83 -3.32 -14.62
N ALA A 131 4.37 -4.05 -13.65
CA ALA A 131 4.45 -3.61 -12.27
C ALA A 131 5.38 -2.41 -12.11
N GLU A 132 6.56 -2.48 -12.74
CA GLU A 132 7.56 -1.41 -12.76
C GLU A 132 7.02 -0.12 -13.39
N GLU A 133 6.35 -0.23 -14.56
CA GLU A 133 5.73 0.92 -15.23
C GLU A 133 4.84 1.73 -14.28
N VAL A 134 4.00 1.04 -13.51
CA VAL A 134 3.05 1.71 -12.62
C VAL A 134 3.73 2.19 -11.33
N CYS A 135 4.63 1.41 -10.75
CA CYS A 135 5.40 1.84 -9.57
C CYS A 135 6.25 3.08 -9.90
N GLY A 136 6.90 3.11 -11.08
CA GLY A 136 7.62 4.30 -11.55
C GLY A 136 6.70 5.51 -11.76
N ALA A 137 5.51 5.31 -12.30
CA ALA A 137 4.52 6.39 -12.45
C ALA A 137 4.03 6.93 -11.08
N ILE A 138 3.88 6.05 -10.07
CA ILE A 138 3.56 6.45 -8.70
C ILE A 138 4.70 7.30 -8.12
N ARG A 139 5.95 6.85 -8.23
CA ARG A 139 7.12 7.61 -7.75
C ARG A 139 7.24 8.96 -8.45
N ALA A 140 7.02 9.00 -9.77
CA ALA A 140 6.97 10.25 -10.52
C ALA A 140 5.84 11.19 -10.04
N CYS A 141 4.68 10.64 -9.70
CA CYS A 141 3.59 11.44 -9.14
C CYS A 141 3.94 12.05 -7.77
N ILE A 142 4.60 11.31 -6.88
CA ILE A 142 5.10 11.83 -5.59
C ILE A 142 6.14 12.93 -5.82
N ARG A 143 7.05 12.76 -6.79
CA ARG A 143 8.03 13.78 -7.17
C ARG A 143 7.37 15.07 -7.62
N GLU A 144 6.28 15.00 -8.39
CA GLU A 144 5.52 16.17 -8.81
C GLU A 144 4.76 16.87 -7.68
N VAL A 145 4.22 16.08 -6.73
CA VAL A 145 3.43 16.62 -5.61
C VAL A 145 4.32 17.27 -4.56
N TYR A 146 5.51 16.72 -4.34
CA TYR A 146 6.47 17.16 -3.33
C TYR A 146 7.80 17.55 -3.97
N ASP A 147 8.76 16.63 -3.98
CA ASP A 147 10.10 16.80 -4.51
C ASP A 147 10.80 15.46 -4.77
N GLU A 148 12.02 15.50 -5.29
CA GLU A 148 12.86 14.34 -5.54
C GLU A 148 13.20 13.58 -4.26
N ALA A 149 13.57 14.29 -3.19
CA ALA A 149 14.00 13.66 -1.94
C ALA A 149 12.87 12.85 -1.30
N THR A 150 11.64 13.37 -1.33
CA THR A 150 10.45 12.67 -0.86
C THR A 150 10.16 11.45 -1.73
N ALA A 151 10.25 11.58 -3.06
CA ALA A 151 10.00 10.50 -4.01
C ALA A 151 10.99 9.35 -3.87
N GLU A 152 12.25 9.64 -3.58
CA GLU A 152 13.29 8.62 -3.35
C GLU A 152 13.19 7.97 -1.95
N SER A 153 12.60 8.66 -0.98
CA SER A 153 12.47 8.15 0.39
C SER A 153 11.25 7.26 0.60
N ILE A 154 10.15 7.53 -0.10
CA ILE A 154 8.92 6.75 0.03
C ILE A 154 9.13 5.34 -0.53
N ARG A 155 8.58 4.33 0.14
CA ARG A 155 8.63 2.94 -0.33
C ARG A 155 7.39 2.61 -1.15
N ILE A 156 7.59 1.95 -2.28
CA ILE A 156 6.53 1.48 -3.16
C ILE A 156 6.58 -0.04 -3.20
N GLN A 157 5.51 -0.68 -2.75
CA GLN A 157 5.36 -2.13 -2.74
C GLN A 157 4.47 -2.57 -3.91
N TYR A 158 4.81 -3.70 -4.51
CA TYR A 158 3.91 -4.39 -5.43
C TYR A 158 2.94 -5.28 -4.65
N GLY A 159 1.64 -5.06 -4.82
CA GLY A 159 0.55 -5.76 -4.11
C GLY A 159 -0.23 -6.74 -4.98
N GLY A 160 0.26 -7.08 -6.15
CA GLY A 160 -0.31 -8.16 -6.96
C GLY A 160 0.17 -9.54 -6.51
N SER A 161 0.09 -10.52 -7.39
CA SER A 161 0.49 -11.90 -7.09
C SER A 161 2.01 -12.04 -6.93
N VAL A 162 2.49 -12.06 -5.70
CA VAL A 162 3.89 -12.33 -5.34
C VAL A 162 4.03 -13.76 -4.84
N ASN A 163 5.03 -14.48 -5.34
CA ASN A 163 5.36 -15.84 -4.91
C ASN A 163 6.88 -16.08 -4.97
N ALA A 164 7.34 -17.23 -4.50
CA ALA A 164 8.76 -17.58 -4.46
C ALA A 164 9.44 -17.59 -5.84
N GLY A 165 8.68 -17.77 -6.92
CA GLY A 165 9.22 -17.85 -8.29
C GLY A 165 9.40 -16.50 -8.96
N ASN A 166 8.66 -15.45 -8.54
CA ASN A 166 8.72 -14.13 -9.17
C ASN A 166 9.26 -13.01 -8.26
N ALA A 167 9.40 -13.27 -6.97
CA ALA A 167 9.83 -12.25 -6.00
C ALA A 167 11.19 -11.62 -6.36
N ALA A 168 12.17 -12.43 -6.76
CA ALA A 168 13.50 -11.93 -7.11
C ALA A 168 13.48 -11.01 -8.33
N GLU A 169 12.68 -11.34 -9.35
CA GLU A 169 12.53 -10.51 -10.55
C GLU A 169 11.81 -9.20 -10.25
N LEU A 170 10.70 -9.28 -9.50
CA LEU A 170 9.92 -8.09 -9.10
C LEU A 170 10.76 -7.13 -8.25
N PHE A 171 11.44 -7.63 -7.22
CA PHE A 171 12.19 -6.80 -6.28
C PHE A 171 13.58 -6.36 -6.80
N ALA A 172 13.95 -6.81 -7.99
CA ALA A 172 15.11 -6.28 -8.72
C ALA A 172 14.78 -5.05 -9.58
N LYS A 173 13.49 -4.69 -9.72
CA LYS A 173 13.05 -3.50 -10.45
C LYS A 173 13.38 -2.23 -9.66
N ALA A 174 13.63 -1.13 -10.38
CA ALA A 174 14.14 0.12 -9.80
C ALA A 174 13.13 0.80 -8.86
N ASP A 175 11.83 0.71 -9.18
CA ASP A 175 10.77 1.39 -8.45
C ASP A 175 9.91 0.47 -7.58
N ILE A 176 10.32 -0.80 -7.40
CA ILE A 176 9.64 -1.78 -6.55
C ILE A 176 10.49 -2.07 -5.31
N ASP A 177 10.17 -1.44 -4.19
CA ASP A 177 10.92 -1.54 -2.93
C ASP A 177 10.55 -2.77 -2.08
N GLY A 178 9.57 -3.57 -2.50
CA GLY A 178 9.10 -4.75 -1.79
C GLY A 178 7.73 -5.22 -2.24
N GLY A 179 7.08 -6.02 -1.42
CA GLY A 179 5.77 -6.59 -1.74
C GLY A 179 4.76 -6.53 -0.60
N LEU A 180 3.49 -6.28 -0.92
CA LEU A 180 2.35 -6.53 -0.04
C LEU A 180 1.84 -7.94 -0.36
N VAL A 181 2.10 -8.91 0.54
CA VAL A 181 1.92 -10.34 0.27
C VAL A 181 0.76 -10.89 1.08
N GLY A 182 -0.33 -11.29 0.40
CA GLY A 182 -1.51 -11.89 1.00
C GLY A 182 -1.35 -13.40 1.25
N GLY A 183 -2.14 -14.24 0.56
CA GLY A 183 -2.23 -15.68 0.82
C GLY A 183 -0.91 -16.47 0.80
N ALA A 184 0.10 -16.01 0.06
CA ALA A 184 1.42 -16.64 0.06
C ALA A 184 2.16 -16.47 1.42
N SER A 185 1.81 -15.45 2.20
CA SER A 185 2.39 -15.23 3.54
C SER A 185 2.02 -16.32 4.55
N LEU A 186 0.95 -17.07 4.29
CA LEU A 186 0.47 -18.17 5.14
C LEU A 186 1.11 -19.52 4.78
N LYS A 187 2.01 -19.57 3.78
CA LYS A 187 2.64 -20.79 3.28
C LYS A 187 4.11 -20.86 3.70
N ALA A 188 4.63 -22.08 3.80
CA ALA A 188 6.04 -22.32 4.14
C ALA A 188 7.03 -21.63 3.18
N ASP A 189 6.64 -21.45 1.92
CA ASP A 189 7.45 -20.79 0.90
C ASP A 189 7.59 -19.27 1.11
N PHE A 190 6.87 -18.67 2.05
CA PHE A 190 7.03 -17.24 2.37
C PHE A 190 8.47 -16.87 2.72
N GLY A 191 9.19 -17.79 3.40
CA GLY A 191 10.61 -17.59 3.67
C GLY A 191 11.47 -17.37 2.42
N LYS A 192 11.10 -17.94 1.26
CA LYS A 192 11.80 -17.74 -0.01
C LYS A 192 11.49 -16.34 -0.61
N ILE A 193 10.27 -15.82 -0.37
CA ILE A 193 9.92 -14.45 -0.77
C ILE A 193 10.74 -13.45 0.04
N VAL A 194 10.78 -13.62 1.36
CA VAL A 194 11.53 -12.73 2.28
C VAL A 194 13.04 -12.77 2.01
N ASN A 195 13.56 -13.92 1.63
CA ASN A 195 14.99 -14.12 1.34
C ASN A 195 15.28 -14.23 -0.16
N TYR A 196 14.57 -13.51 -0.98
CA TYR A 196 14.62 -13.58 -2.46
C TYR A 196 16.02 -13.36 -3.07
N ASN A 197 16.91 -12.71 -2.34
CA ASN A 197 18.27 -12.36 -2.75
C ASN A 197 19.38 -13.21 -2.08
N LYS A 198 19.01 -14.33 -1.45
CA LYS A 198 19.95 -15.25 -0.77
C LYS A 198 20.11 -16.55 -1.52
#